data_7b9c0101a7f0ced945bbb607ac1009c6
#
_entry.id   7b9c0101a7f0ced945bbb607ac1009c6
#
_cell.length_a   1.000
_cell.length_b   1.000
_cell.length_c   1.000
_cell.angle_alpha   90.00
_cell.angle_beta   90.00
_cell.angle_gamma   90.00
#
_symmetry.space_group_name_H-M   'P 1'
#
loop_
_entity.id
_entity.type
_entity.pdbx_description
1 polymer ?
#
loop_
_entity_poly.entity_id
_entity_poly.type
_entity_poly.pdbx_seq_one_letter_code
_entity_poly.pdbx_strand_id
1 'polypeptide(L)' 'MEKDEELLKRWRNGESEALEKLYDRYSPALYTYLLSLVGEEEKAADLLQETFLSLIA' A
#
# COMPACT_ATOMS: atom_id res chain seq x y z
N MET A 1 13.78 -10.89 -7.12
CA MET A 1 12.73 -10.04 -6.53
C MET A 1 12.54 -8.80 -7.37
N GLU A 2 11.31 -8.50 -7.73
CA GLU A 2 11.04 -7.35 -8.57
C GLU A 2 11.29 -6.04 -7.83
N LYS A 3 11.85 -5.08 -8.53
CA LYS A 3 12.07 -3.74 -7.98
C LYS A 3 10.78 -2.96 -7.97
N ASP A 4 10.65 -2.00 -7.06
CA ASP A 4 9.46 -1.17 -6.96
C ASP A 4 9.14 -0.45 -8.26
N GLU A 5 10.15 0.01 -8.98
CA GLU A 5 9.97 0.67 -10.27
C GLU A 5 9.30 -0.23 -11.29
N GLU A 6 9.67 -1.50 -11.31
CA GLU A 6 9.07 -2.48 -12.21
C GLU A 6 7.63 -2.76 -11.84
N LEU A 7 7.36 -2.87 -10.54
CA LEU A 7 6.00 -3.09 -10.05
C LEU A 7 5.09 -1.91 -10.37
N LEU A 8 5.60 -0.70 -10.25
CA LEU A 8 4.84 0.51 -10.61
C LEU A 8 4.53 0.54 -12.10
N LYS A 9 5.48 0.17 -12.94
CA LYS A 9 5.26 0.09 -14.40
C LYS A 9 4.19 -0.94 -14.74
N ARG A 10 4.27 -2.12 -14.13
CA ARG A 10 3.31 -3.18 -14.35
C ARG A 10 1.91 -2.76 -13.92
N TRP A 11 1.82 -2.09 -12.80
CA TRP A 11 0.54 -1.57 -12.33
C TRP A 11 -0.03 -0.52 -13.28
N ARG A 12 0.79 0.39 -13.78
CA ARG A 12 0.38 1.40 -14.77
C ARG A 12 -0.14 0.76 -16.04
N ASN A 13 0.38 -0.42 -16.37
CA ASN A 13 -0.06 -1.18 -17.55
C ASN A 13 -1.30 -2.02 -17.28
N GLY A 14 -1.92 -1.87 -16.12
CA GLY A 14 -3.16 -2.56 -15.78
C GLY A 14 -2.99 -3.90 -15.07
N GLU A 15 -1.79 -4.21 -14.62
CA GLU A 15 -1.55 -5.46 -13.90
C GLU A 15 -1.84 -5.29 -12.41
N SER A 16 -3.03 -5.68 -11.98
CA SER A 16 -3.46 -5.54 -10.58
C SER A 16 -2.60 -6.34 -9.61
N GLU A 17 -2.01 -7.44 -10.06
CA GLU A 17 -1.10 -8.25 -9.27
C GLU A 17 0.11 -7.46 -8.77
N ALA A 18 0.57 -6.51 -9.56
CA ALA A 18 1.70 -5.66 -9.17
C ALA A 18 1.35 -4.78 -7.97
N LEU A 19 0.11 -4.28 -7.91
CA LEU A 19 -0.36 -3.49 -6.78
C LEU A 19 -0.44 -4.34 -5.51
N GLU A 20 -0.90 -5.59 -5.64
CA GLU A 20 -0.94 -6.51 -4.50
C GLU A 20 0.46 -6.74 -3.92
N LYS A 21 1.45 -6.90 -4.77
CA LYS A 21 2.84 -7.08 -4.33
C LYS A 21 3.37 -5.85 -3.61
N LEU A 22 3.06 -4.67 -4.12
CA LEU A 22 3.44 -3.42 -3.47
C LEU A 22 2.74 -3.28 -2.11
N TYR A 23 1.47 -3.61 -2.05
CA TYR A 23 0.71 -3.59 -0.81
C TYR A 23 1.34 -4.50 0.24
N ASP A 24 1.62 -5.76 -0.13
CA ASP A 24 2.22 -6.73 0.78
C ASP A 24 3.60 -6.27 1.27
N ARG A 25 4.34 -5.60 0.41
CA ARG A 25 5.69 -5.13 0.74
C ARG A 25 5.68 -3.97 1.71
N TYR A 26 4.79 -3.01 1.52
CA TYR A 26 4.79 -1.76 2.27
C TYR A 26 3.76 -1.66 3.37
N SER A 27 2.68 -2.45 3.32
CA SER A 27 1.61 -2.32 4.30
C SER A 27 2.06 -2.52 5.74
N PRO A 28 2.94 -3.48 6.09
CA PRO A 28 3.36 -3.62 7.49
C PRO A 28 4.06 -2.38 8.04
N ALA A 29 5.01 -1.82 7.28
CA ALA A 29 5.73 -0.64 7.71
C ALA A 29 4.83 0.60 7.76
N LEU A 30 3.98 0.77 6.74
CA LEU A 30 3.07 1.89 6.68
C LEU A 30 2.01 1.80 7.78
N TYR A 31 1.49 0.60 8.04
CA TYR A 31 0.52 0.39 9.12
C TYR A 31 1.13 0.77 10.47
N THR A 32 2.36 0.34 10.74
CA THR A 32 3.06 0.67 11.97
C THR A 32 3.23 2.18 12.13
N TYR A 33 3.58 2.85 11.05
CA TYR A 33 3.72 4.30 11.04
C TYR A 33 2.38 4.99 11.34
N LEU A 34 1.33 4.59 10.65
CA LEU A 34 -0.01 5.16 10.84
C LEU A 34 -0.54 4.89 12.24
N LEU A 35 -0.28 3.71 12.77
CA LEU A 35 -0.68 3.36 14.13
C LEU A 35 0.01 4.27 15.15
N SER A 36 1.27 4.60 14.93
CA SER A 36 1.99 5.51 15.83
C SER A 36 1.41 6.93 15.81
N LEU A 37 0.84 7.34 14.66
CA LEU A 37 0.23 8.67 14.53
C LEU A 37 -1.16 8.75 15.16
N VAL A 38 -2.00 7.75 14.93
CA VAL A 38 -3.41 7.81 15.36
C VAL A 38 -3.69 7.06 16.67
N GLY A 39 -2.85 6.11 17.03
CA GLY A 39 -2.97 5.40 18.31
C GLY A 39 -4.10 4.36 18.39
N GLU A 40 -4.83 4.14 17.30
CA GLU A 40 -5.92 3.18 17.24
C GLU A 40 -5.79 2.27 16.03
N GLU A 41 -5.91 0.96 16.25
CA GLU A 41 -5.74 -0.03 15.20
C GLU A 41 -6.74 0.12 14.06
N GLU A 42 -8.02 0.31 14.38
CA GLU A 42 -9.05 0.44 13.37
C GLU A 42 -8.84 1.66 12.48
N LYS A 43 -8.47 2.78 13.09
CA LYS A 43 -8.20 4.01 12.33
C LYS A 43 -6.97 3.87 11.46
N ALA A 44 -5.93 3.22 11.97
CA ALA A 44 -4.72 2.99 11.19
C ALA A 44 -5.02 2.09 9.97
N ALA A 45 -5.82 1.05 10.16
CA ALA A 45 -6.21 0.16 9.06
C ALA A 45 -7.04 0.90 8.02
N ASP A 46 -7.97 1.74 8.44
CA ASP A 46 -8.79 2.55 7.53
C ASP A 46 -7.94 3.51 6.71
N LEU A 47 -6.99 4.17 7.35
CA LEU A 47 -6.08 5.09 6.67
C LEU A 47 -5.19 4.36 5.67
N LEU A 48 -4.74 3.16 6.03
CA LEU A 48 -3.94 2.34 5.14
C LEU A 48 -4.71 1.99 3.88
N GLN A 49 -5.96 1.56 4.03
CA GLN A 49 -6.83 1.26 2.90
C GLN A 49 -7.06 2.49 2.03
N GLU A 50 -7.39 3.63 2.63
CA GLU A 50 -7.62 4.88 1.90
C GLU A 50 -6.39 5.30 1.10
N THR A 51 -5.21 5.12 1.68
CA THR A 51 -3.96 5.48 1.01
C THR A 51 -3.79 4.66 -0.28
N PHE A 52 -4.02 3.35 -0.22
CA PHE A 52 -3.90 2.50 -1.40
C PHE A 52 -5.03 2.72 -2.40
N LEU A 53 -6.25 2.99 -1.94
CA LEU A 53 -7.36 3.31 -2.82
C LEU A 53 -7.11 4.62 -3.58
N SER A 54 -6.48 5.59 -2.94
CA SER A 54 -6.12 6.85 -3.59
C SER A 54 -5.11 6.64 -4.72
N LEU A 55 -4.24 5.65 -4.60
CA LEU A 55 -3.28 5.33 -5.66
C LEU A 55 -3.96 4.68 -6.86
N ILE A 56 -5.04 3.94 -6.64
CA ILE A 56 -5.79 3.26 -7.69
C ILE A 56 -6.71 4.23 -8.43
N ALA A 57 -7.27 5.16 -7.72
CA ALA A 57 -8.16 6.18 -8.31
C ALA A 57 -7.35 7.23 -9.10
#